data_e38cd10de8e3c07e1a7dc55f17d934c7
#
_entry.id   e38cd10de8e3c07e1a7dc55f17d934c7
#
_cell.length_a   1.000
_cell.length_b   1.000
_cell.length_c   1.000
_cell.angle_alpha   90.00
_cell.angle_beta   90.00
_cell.angle_gamma   90.00
#
_symmetry.space_group_name_H-M   'P 1'
#
loop_
_entity.id
_entity.type
_entity.pdbx_description
1 polymer ?
#
loop_
_entity_poly.entity_id
_entity_poly.type
_entity_poly.pdbx_seq_one_letter_code
_entity_poly.pdbx_strand_id
1 'polypeptide(L)'
;KRQPWKKLGLQQGEYNEIKKILGRRPTSSELAMYSVMWSEHCSYKSSKIYLRQFGEKVTPEMNKYLMVGMGENAGVVDIGEGLAVTFKVESHNHPSYIEPFQGAATGVGGIVRDILSMGARPIAVMDQLRFGAPTNPDTARVVHGVVDGISFYGNCLGLPNIGGETVFDSVYQGNPLVNALSIGSMKHEDLQLAKASNPGDLVILFGARTGAVGIGGVSVLASE
;
A
#
# COMPACT_ATOMS: atom_id res chain seq x y z
N LYS A 1 24.63 7.53 -27.14
CA LYS A 1 23.31 8.20 -27.17
C LYS A 1 22.70 8.13 -25.77
N ARG A 2 22.29 9.29 -25.22
CA ARG A 2 21.66 9.33 -23.90
C ARG A 2 20.33 8.58 -23.95
N GLN A 3 20.12 7.67 -23.00
CA GLN A 3 18.87 6.89 -22.83
C GLN A 3 18.21 7.33 -21.51
N PRO A 4 17.58 8.51 -21.44
CA PRO A 4 17.09 9.10 -20.20
C PRO A 4 16.04 8.23 -19.50
N TRP A 5 15.29 7.44 -20.25
CA TRP A 5 14.27 6.52 -19.72
C TRP A 5 14.87 5.40 -18.85
N LYS A 6 16.07 4.92 -19.13
CA LYS A 6 16.74 3.89 -18.34
C LYS A 6 17.03 4.34 -16.92
N LYS A 7 17.39 5.63 -16.73
CA LYS A 7 17.61 6.19 -15.40
C LYS A 7 16.34 6.30 -14.55
N LEU A 8 15.18 6.17 -15.18
CA LEU A 8 13.86 6.23 -14.56
C LEU A 8 13.20 4.84 -14.51
N GLY A 9 13.96 3.75 -14.65
CA GLY A 9 13.44 2.39 -14.58
C GLY A 9 12.59 1.93 -15.77
N LEU A 10 12.45 2.77 -16.82
CA LEU A 10 11.67 2.40 -18.01
C LEU A 10 12.47 1.52 -18.97
N GLN A 11 11.80 0.57 -19.58
CA GLN A 11 12.34 -0.26 -20.65
C GLN A 11 12.21 0.41 -22.03
N GLN A 12 12.99 -0.05 -23.00
CA GLN A 12 12.94 0.51 -24.36
C GLN A 12 11.55 0.39 -25.01
N GLY A 13 10.85 -0.70 -24.77
CA GLY A 13 9.49 -0.93 -25.28
C GLY A 13 8.50 0.09 -24.72
N GLU A 14 8.56 0.31 -23.42
CA GLU A 14 7.72 1.32 -22.72
C GLU A 14 8.00 2.72 -23.25
N TYR A 15 9.27 3.11 -23.44
CA TYR A 15 9.61 4.38 -24.03
C TYR A 15 9.08 4.54 -25.46
N ASN A 16 9.09 3.48 -26.25
CA ASN A 16 8.52 3.51 -27.60
C ASN A 16 7.01 3.70 -27.59
N GLU A 17 6.31 3.06 -26.64
CA GLU A 17 4.87 3.22 -26.47
C GLU A 17 4.51 4.64 -26.00
N ILE A 18 5.28 5.23 -25.08
CA ILE A 18 5.13 6.64 -24.69
C ILE A 18 5.19 7.57 -25.91
N LYS A 19 6.19 7.36 -26.78
CA LYS A 19 6.32 8.17 -28.00
C LYS A 19 5.12 8.01 -28.93
N LYS A 20 4.58 6.81 -29.02
CA LYS A 20 3.40 6.50 -29.83
C LYS A 20 2.15 7.18 -29.29
N ILE A 21 1.94 7.11 -27.98
CA ILE A 21 0.81 7.78 -27.29
C ILE A 21 0.87 9.29 -27.50
N LEU A 22 2.04 9.89 -27.35
CA LEU A 22 2.24 11.34 -27.46
C LEU A 22 2.35 11.84 -28.91
N GLY A 23 2.61 10.98 -29.89
CA GLY A 23 2.95 11.36 -31.26
C GLY A 23 4.29 12.09 -31.39
N ARG A 24 5.07 12.20 -30.33
CA ARG A 24 6.34 12.92 -30.25
C ARG A 24 7.23 12.36 -29.12
N ARG A 25 8.42 12.89 -29.00
CA ARG A 25 9.27 12.61 -27.81
C ARG A 25 8.68 13.28 -26.58
N PRO A 26 8.65 12.57 -25.43
CA PRO A 26 8.24 13.17 -24.17
C PRO A 26 9.26 14.26 -23.73
N THR A 27 8.77 15.24 -23.01
CA THR A 27 9.59 16.13 -22.18
C THR A 27 10.15 15.37 -20.99
N SER A 28 11.10 15.96 -20.26
CA SER A 28 11.63 15.33 -19.04
C SER A 28 10.56 15.10 -17.96
N SER A 29 9.65 16.07 -17.80
CA SER A 29 8.55 15.97 -16.83
C SER A 29 7.55 14.88 -17.22
N GLU A 30 7.14 14.82 -18.49
CA GLU A 30 6.25 13.78 -18.99
C GLU A 30 6.89 12.39 -18.83
N LEU A 31 8.19 12.28 -19.14
CA LEU A 31 8.91 11.02 -18.98
C LEU A 31 8.95 10.57 -17.52
N ALA A 32 9.14 11.50 -16.59
CA ALA A 32 9.08 11.21 -15.16
C ALA A 32 7.67 10.76 -14.72
N MET A 33 6.61 11.44 -15.17
CA MET A 33 5.23 11.02 -14.90
C MET A 33 4.94 9.61 -15.42
N TYR A 34 5.30 9.33 -16.68
CA TYR A 34 5.13 8.00 -17.26
C TYR A 34 5.92 6.93 -16.51
N SER A 35 7.14 7.25 -16.03
CA SER A 35 7.93 6.28 -15.28
C SER A 35 7.24 5.85 -13.98
N VAL A 36 6.62 6.79 -13.27
CA VAL A 36 5.82 6.50 -12.07
C VAL A 36 4.60 5.65 -12.41
N MET A 37 3.84 6.04 -13.43
CA MET A 37 2.61 5.34 -13.83
C MET A 37 2.88 3.94 -14.38
N TRP A 38 4.03 3.71 -14.98
CA TRP A 38 4.47 2.40 -15.46
C TRP A 38 5.33 1.61 -14.47
N SER A 39 5.53 2.14 -13.27
CA SER A 39 6.18 1.36 -12.20
C SER A 39 5.31 0.17 -11.79
N GLU A 40 5.90 -0.85 -11.22
CA GLU A 40 5.15 -2.01 -10.71
C GLU A 40 4.10 -1.58 -9.67
N HIS A 41 4.43 -0.58 -8.87
CA HIS A 41 3.54 -0.05 -7.84
C HIS A 41 2.20 0.47 -8.40
N CYS A 42 2.23 1.17 -9.53
CA CYS A 42 1.02 1.76 -10.12
C CYS A 42 0.37 0.87 -11.20
N SER A 43 1.17 0.18 -12.00
CA SER A 43 0.68 -0.56 -13.18
C SER A 43 0.49 -2.05 -12.96
N TYR A 44 1.08 -2.61 -11.88
CA TYR A 44 1.10 -4.06 -11.64
C TYR A 44 1.58 -4.86 -12.86
N LYS A 45 2.51 -4.30 -13.64
CA LYS A 45 2.89 -4.83 -14.94
C LYS A 45 3.45 -6.25 -14.90
N SER A 46 4.12 -6.64 -13.81
CA SER A 46 4.65 -7.99 -13.61
C SER A 46 3.68 -8.91 -12.87
N SER A 47 2.94 -8.39 -11.90
CA SER A 47 2.04 -9.16 -11.03
C SER A 47 0.62 -9.33 -11.59
N LYS A 48 0.22 -8.51 -12.55
CA LYS A 48 -1.13 -8.51 -13.13
C LYS A 48 -1.60 -9.89 -13.62
N ILE A 49 -0.70 -10.69 -14.18
CA ILE A 49 -1.02 -12.05 -14.64
C ILE A 49 -1.46 -12.96 -13.48
N TYR A 50 -0.90 -12.76 -12.29
CA TYR A 50 -1.27 -13.50 -11.09
C TYR A 50 -2.54 -12.95 -10.46
N LEU A 51 -2.69 -11.63 -10.43
CA LEU A 51 -3.88 -10.95 -9.88
C LEU A 51 -5.15 -11.29 -10.67
N ARG A 52 -5.04 -11.53 -11.96
CA ARG A 52 -6.14 -11.95 -12.83
C ARG A 52 -6.85 -13.20 -12.32
N GLN A 53 -6.12 -14.10 -11.67
CA GLN A 53 -6.66 -15.35 -11.13
C GLN A 53 -7.78 -15.11 -10.09
N PHE A 54 -7.73 -14.02 -9.34
CA PHE A 54 -8.80 -13.69 -8.39
C PHE A 54 -10.13 -13.43 -9.11
N GLY A 55 -10.11 -12.71 -10.26
CA GLY A 55 -11.30 -12.51 -11.06
C GLY A 55 -11.78 -13.77 -11.80
N GLU A 56 -10.86 -14.65 -12.18
CA GLU A 56 -11.17 -15.86 -12.96
C GLU A 56 -11.65 -17.03 -12.08
N LYS A 57 -11.12 -17.15 -10.88
CA LYS A 57 -11.37 -18.29 -9.97
C LYS A 57 -12.44 -18.04 -8.91
N VAL A 58 -12.77 -16.78 -8.66
CA VAL A 58 -13.78 -16.43 -7.67
C VAL A 58 -15.17 -16.67 -8.26
N THR A 59 -15.95 -17.48 -7.58
CA THR A 59 -17.31 -17.83 -8.01
C THR A 59 -18.35 -16.87 -7.38
N PRO A 60 -19.57 -16.79 -7.95
CA PRO A 60 -20.66 -16.02 -7.32
C PRO A 60 -20.93 -16.47 -5.86
N GLU A 61 -20.79 -17.76 -5.55
CA GLU A 61 -20.97 -18.27 -4.20
C GLU A 61 -19.87 -17.75 -3.23
N MET A 62 -18.63 -17.63 -3.69
CA MET A 62 -17.56 -17.02 -2.90
C MET A 62 -17.80 -15.52 -2.66
N ASN A 63 -18.41 -14.86 -3.63
CA ASN A 63 -18.68 -13.42 -3.59
C ASN A 63 -19.98 -13.05 -2.85
N LYS A 64 -20.77 -14.00 -2.38
CA LYS A 64 -22.08 -13.69 -1.79
C LYS A 64 -22.02 -12.78 -0.55
N TYR A 65 -20.91 -12.79 0.16
CA TYR A 65 -20.68 -11.93 1.33
C TYR A 65 -19.82 -10.69 1.01
N LEU A 66 -19.29 -10.59 -0.21
CA LEU A 66 -18.43 -9.47 -0.60
C LEU A 66 -19.29 -8.25 -0.91
N MET A 67 -19.17 -7.22 -0.10
CA MET A 67 -19.84 -5.94 -0.30
C MET A 67 -19.00 -5.00 -1.17
N VAL A 68 -17.69 -4.97 -0.94
CA VAL A 68 -16.74 -4.14 -1.69
C VAL A 68 -15.48 -4.95 -1.99
N GLY A 69 -15.15 -5.01 -3.27
CA GLY A 69 -13.95 -5.70 -3.78
C GLY A 69 -12.89 -4.74 -4.32
N MET A 70 -12.21 -5.16 -5.38
CA MET A 70 -11.14 -4.38 -6.01
C MET A 70 -11.65 -3.05 -6.57
N GLY A 71 -10.83 -2.01 -6.41
CA GLY A 71 -11.11 -0.65 -6.92
C GLY A 71 -11.42 0.38 -5.83
N GLU A 72 -11.58 -0.07 -4.59
CA GLU A 72 -11.77 0.79 -3.42
C GLU A 72 -10.58 0.70 -2.46
N ASN A 73 -10.58 1.52 -1.41
CA ASN A 73 -9.46 1.62 -0.46
C ASN A 73 -9.25 0.35 0.36
N ALA A 74 -10.31 -0.38 0.66
CA ALA A 74 -10.25 -1.62 1.42
C ALA A 74 -11.35 -2.59 1.00
N GLY A 75 -11.18 -3.88 1.29
CA GLY A 75 -12.21 -4.89 1.11
C GLY A 75 -13.26 -4.81 2.22
N VAL A 76 -14.52 -5.09 1.89
CA VAL A 76 -15.63 -5.10 2.85
C VAL A 76 -16.45 -6.37 2.68
N VAL A 77 -16.66 -7.07 3.78
CA VAL A 77 -17.40 -8.34 3.83
C VAL A 77 -18.56 -8.24 4.80
N ASP A 78 -19.72 -8.67 4.36
CA ASP A 78 -20.90 -8.84 5.20
C ASP A 78 -20.69 -9.99 6.20
N ILE A 79 -20.93 -9.74 7.48
CA ILE A 79 -20.84 -10.73 8.54
C ILE A 79 -22.21 -11.05 9.16
N GLY A 80 -23.30 -10.57 8.56
CA GLY A 80 -24.67 -10.76 9.02
C GLY A 80 -25.14 -9.65 9.97
N GLU A 81 -26.41 -9.68 10.30
CA GLU A 81 -27.08 -8.76 11.23
C GLU A 81 -26.91 -7.25 10.89
N GLY A 82 -26.69 -6.94 9.60
CA GLY A 82 -26.45 -5.56 9.16
C GLY A 82 -25.05 -5.03 9.50
N LEU A 83 -24.12 -5.89 9.86
CA LEU A 83 -22.76 -5.58 10.21
C LEU A 83 -21.79 -6.02 9.11
N ALA A 84 -20.73 -5.26 8.93
CA ALA A 84 -19.65 -5.57 8.00
C ALA A 84 -18.28 -5.44 8.66
N VAL A 85 -17.34 -6.21 8.17
CA VAL A 85 -15.91 -6.10 8.47
C VAL A 85 -15.19 -5.58 7.23
N THR A 86 -14.36 -4.58 7.43
CA THR A 86 -13.44 -4.09 6.42
C THR A 86 -12.01 -4.40 6.84
N PHE A 87 -11.16 -4.70 5.87
CA PHE A 87 -9.75 -5.00 6.12
C PHE A 87 -8.87 -4.57 4.95
N LYS A 88 -7.67 -4.18 5.28
CA LYS A 88 -6.61 -3.86 4.33
C LYS A 88 -5.29 -4.43 4.83
N VAL A 89 -4.53 -5.02 3.94
CA VAL A 89 -3.13 -5.38 4.15
C VAL A 89 -2.28 -4.67 3.11
N GLU A 90 -1.18 -4.09 3.55
CA GLU A 90 -0.25 -3.40 2.66
C GLU A 90 1.18 -3.56 3.15
N SER A 91 2.11 -3.65 2.22
CA SER A 91 3.54 -3.70 2.51
C SER A 91 4.13 -2.29 2.59
N HIS A 92 5.00 -2.04 3.57
CA HIS A 92 5.74 -0.80 3.71
C HIS A 92 7.22 -1.10 3.97
N ASN A 93 7.88 -1.72 2.98
CA ASN A 93 9.14 -2.43 3.15
C ASN A 93 10.36 -1.52 3.18
N HIS A 94 10.66 -0.86 2.07
CA HIS A 94 11.87 -0.06 1.91
C HIS A 94 11.93 1.16 2.86
N PRO A 95 10.84 1.93 3.06
CA PRO A 95 10.83 2.98 4.06
C PRO A 95 11.12 2.46 5.46
N SER A 96 10.64 1.27 5.80
CA SER A 96 10.91 0.62 7.09
C SER A 96 12.33 0.08 7.22
N TYR A 97 13.05 -0.11 6.12
CA TYR A 97 14.47 -0.41 6.17
C TYR A 97 15.32 0.85 6.41
N ILE A 98 14.99 1.94 5.73
CA ILE A 98 15.74 3.21 5.82
C ILE A 98 15.52 3.88 7.18
N GLU A 99 14.26 4.06 7.56
CA GLU A 99 13.82 4.68 8.82
C GLU A 99 12.83 3.76 9.53
N PRO A 100 13.31 2.72 10.23
CA PRO A 100 12.47 1.63 10.71
C PRO A 100 11.27 2.08 11.54
N PHE A 101 11.46 2.98 12.49
CA PHE A 101 10.39 3.49 13.33
C PHE A 101 9.35 4.26 12.51
N GLN A 102 9.77 5.28 11.78
CA GLN A 102 8.86 6.14 11.01
C GLN A 102 8.23 5.40 9.84
N GLY A 103 9.01 4.53 9.18
CA GLY A 103 8.54 3.72 8.08
C GLY A 103 7.43 2.76 8.51
N ALA A 104 7.63 2.01 9.58
CA ALA A 104 6.64 1.06 10.09
C ALA A 104 5.41 1.77 10.69
N ALA A 105 5.60 2.86 11.41
CA ALA A 105 4.50 3.68 11.90
C ALA A 105 3.63 4.21 10.76
N THR A 106 4.25 4.68 9.67
CA THR A 106 3.53 5.13 8.47
C THR A 106 2.81 3.99 7.78
N GLY A 107 3.40 2.78 7.76
CA GLY A 107 2.76 1.58 7.23
C GLY A 107 1.43 1.28 7.92
N VAL A 108 1.43 1.26 9.25
CA VAL A 108 0.19 1.10 10.05
C VAL A 108 -0.78 2.26 9.80
N GLY A 109 -0.27 3.49 9.79
CA GLY A 109 -1.10 4.68 9.56
C GLY A 109 -1.81 4.69 8.23
N GLY A 110 -1.16 4.22 7.17
CA GLY A 110 -1.74 4.11 5.84
C GLY A 110 -2.97 3.21 5.80
N ILE A 111 -2.86 2.00 6.32
CA ILE A 111 -3.97 1.03 6.32
C ILE A 111 -5.09 1.40 7.30
N VAL A 112 -4.78 2.04 8.42
CA VAL A 112 -5.79 2.58 9.34
C VAL A 112 -6.62 3.65 8.66
N ARG A 113 -5.99 4.52 7.87
CA ARG A 113 -6.70 5.54 7.07
C ARG A 113 -7.62 4.93 6.03
N ASP A 114 -7.20 3.85 5.38
CA ASP A 114 -8.03 3.13 4.41
C ASP A 114 -9.28 2.57 5.08
N ILE A 115 -9.15 1.99 6.27
CA ILE A 115 -10.29 1.51 7.06
C ILE A 115 -11.25 2.67 7.41
N LEU A 116 -10.72 3.78 7.91
CA LEU A 116 -11.50 4.96 8.25
C LEU A 116 -12.21 5.56 7.03
N SER A 117 -11.55 5.58 5.87
CA SER A 117 -12.12 6.11 4.63
C SER A 117 -13.31 5.32 4.11
N MET A 118 -13.41 4.03 4.50
CA MET A 118 -14.56 3.17 4.19
C MET A 118 -15.76 3.38 5.14
N GLY A 119 -15.65 4.27 6.11
CA GLY A 119 -16.69 4.50 7.12
C GLY A 119 -16.60 3.58 8.33
N ALA A 120 -15.56 2.75 8.42
CA ALA A 120 -15.38 1.80 9.50
C ALA A 120 -14.51 2.35 10.62
N ARG A 121 -14.76 1.88 11.85
CA ARG A 121 -13.86 2.07 12.97
C ARG A 121 -12.80 0.97 12.99
N PRO A 122 -11.51 1.31 12.95
CA PRO A 122 -10.45 0.34 13.20
C PRO A 122 -10.60 -0.26 14.60
N ILE A 123 -10.44 -1.58 14.70
CA ILE A 123 -10.59 -2.33 15.96
C ILE A 123 -9.36 -3.17 16.31
N ALA A 124 -8.53 -3.49 15.32
CA ALA A 124 -7.32 -4.27 15.52
C ALA A 124 -6.32 -4.06 14.38
N VAL A 125 -5.07 -4.37 14.68
CA VAL A 125 -3.99 -4.49 13.70
C VAL A 125 -3.34 -5.87 13.80
N MET A 126 -2.72 -6.30 12.73
CA MET A 126 -1.90 -7.51 12.63
C MET A 126 -0.70 -7.21 11.73
N ASP A 127 0.40 -7.93 11.92
CA ASP A 127 1.60 -7.69 11.15
C ASP A 127 2.26 -8.99 10.70
N GLN A 128 2.68 -9.05 9.44
CA GLN A 128 3.52 -10.11 8.92
C GLN A 128 4.88 -9.55 8.57
N LEU A 129 5.88 -9.94 9.36
CA LEU A 129 7.21 -9.36 9.34
C LEU A 129 8.24 -10.38 8.85
N ARG A 130 9.10 -9.95 7.95
CA ARG A 130 10.23 -10.74 7.44
C ARG A 130 11.48 -9.91 7.53
N PHE A 131 12.50 -10.43 8.22
CA PHE A 131 13.76 -9.74 8.47
C PHE A 131 14.93 -10.59 8.03
N GLY A 132 16.07 -9.94 7.83
CA GLY A 132 17.35 -10.60 7.58
C GLY A 132 17.80 -11.55 8.69
N ALA A 133 18.96 -12.17 8.51
CA ALA A 133 19.51 -13.10 9.50
C ALA A 133 19.65 -12.44 10.89
N PRO A 134 19.22 -13.09 11.98
CA PRO A 134 19.28 -12.49 13.32
C PRO A 134 20.71 -12.25 13.82
N THR A 135 21.69 -12.92 13.22
CA THR A 135 23.12 -12.73 13.51
C THR A 135 23.72 -11.47 12.87
N ASN A 136 23.00 -10.84 11.95
CA ASN A 136 23.47 -9.60 11.31
C ASN A 136 23.12 -8.39 12.20
N PRO A 137 24.10 -7.54 12.57
CA PRO A 137 23.85 -6.39 13.43
C PRO A 137 22.81 -5.40 12.89
N ASP A 138 22.70 -5.23 11.57
CA ASP A 138 21.72 -4.35 10.95
C ASP A 138 20.29 -4.88 11.11
N THR A 139 20.11 -6.20 11.15
CA THR A 139 18.80 -6.81 11.43
C THR A 139 18.24 -6.37 12.77
N ALA A 140 19.07 -6.31 13.82
CA ALA A 140 18.65 -5.86 15.14
C ALA A 140 18.12 -4.41 15.12
N ARG A 141 18.82 -3.51 14.41
CA ARG A 141 18.38 -2.11 14.21
C ARG A 141 16.99 -2.05 13.56
N VAL A 142 16.82 -2.80 12.50
CA VAL A 142 15.57 -2.79 11.71
C VAL A 142 14.42 -3.36 12.53
N VAL A 143 14.60 -4.52 13.15
CA VAL A 143 13.57 -5.18 13.97
C VAL A 143 13.09 -4.27 15.09
N HIS A 144 14.04 -3.71 15.85
CA HIS A 144 13.71 -2.85 16.99
C HIS A 144 12.89 -1.63 16.55
N GLY A 145 13.35 -0.90 15.54
CA GLY A 145 12.63 0.26 15.07
C GLY A 145 11.27 -0.06 14.44
N VAL A 146 11.14 -1.16 13.70
CA VAL A 146 9.86 -1.60 13.11
C VAL A 146 8.86 -1.92 14.22
N VAL A 147 9.24 -2.72 15.19
CA VAL A 147 8.35 -3.10 16.30
C VAL A 147 7.92 -1.87 17.11
N ASP A 148 8.87 -0.97 17.42
CA ASP A 148 8.55 0.27 18.12
C ASP A 148 7.61 1.18 17.33
N GLY A 149 7.80 1.30 16.02
CA GLY A 149 6.95 2.11 15.15
C GLY A 149 5.51 1.59 15.07
N ILE A 150 5.34 0.28 14.91
CA ILE A 150 4.03 -0.39 14.91
C ILE A 150 3.35 -0.18 16.27
N SER A 151 4.06 -0.47 17.35
CA SER A 151 3.57 -0.33 18.71
C SER A 151 3.15 1.10 19.04
N PHE A 152 3.98 2.08 18.69
CA PHE A 152 3.70 3.48 18.91
C PHE A 152 2.40 3.91 18.22
N TYR A 153 2.24 3.60 16.94
CA TYR A 153 1.06 4.00 16.19
C TYR A 153 -0.21 3.31 16.71
N GLY A 154 -0.15 2.01 16.95
CA GLY A 154 -1.25 1.24 17.53
C GLY A 154 -1.68 1.77 18.90
N ASN A 155 -0.73 2.05 19.77
CA ASN A 155 -0.99 2.59 21.10
C ASN A 155 -1.64 3.97 21.07
N CYS A 156 -1.21 4.86 20.16
CA CYS A 156 -1.84 6.18 20.01
C CYS A 156 -3.32 6.12 19.62
N LEU A 157 -3.73 5.04 18.94
CA LEU A 157 -5.12 4.82 18.53
C LEU A 157 -5.90 3.89 19.46
N GLY A 158 -5.23 3.27 20.42
CA GLY A 158 -5.82 2.26 21.29
C GLY A 158 -6.16 0.96 20.54
N LEU A 159 -5.40 0.62 19.48
CA LEU A 159 -5.61 -0.58 18.67
C LEU A 159 -4.72 -1.71 19.17
N PRO A 160 -5.29 -2.86 19.55
CA PRO A 160 -4.49 -4.03 19.89
C PRO A 160 -3.87 -4.65 18.64
N ASN A 161 -2.62 -5.10 18.74
CA ASN A 161 -2.05 -6.03 17.77
C ASN A 161 -2.47 -7.45 18.19
N ILE A 162 -3.30 -8.09 17.39
CA ILE A 162 -3.95 -9.35 17.74
C ILE A 162 -3.34 -10.58 17.06
N GLY A 163 -2.33 -10.39 16.24
CA GLY A 163 -1.69 -11.50 15.55
C GLY A 163 -0.65 -11.07 14.53
N GLY A 164 -0.18 -12.05 13.81
CA GLY A 164 0.84 -11.89 12.79
C GLY A 164 1.89 -12.99 12.90
N GLU A 165 2.98 -12.80 12.19
CA GLU A 165 4.08 -13.74 12.13
C GLU A 165 5.39 -12.99 11.90
N THR A 166 6.45 -13.42 12.55
CA THR A 166 7.80 -12.90 12.31
C THR A 166 8.73 -14.03 11.90
N VAL A 167 9.38 -13.86 10.75
CA VAL A 167 10.33 -14.82 10.20
C VAL A 167 11.66 -14.13 9.91
N PHE A 168 12.74 -14.84 10.17
CA PHE A 168 14.11 -14.40 9.88
C PHE A 168 14.72 -15.30 8.81
N ASP A 169 15.18 -14.69 7.72
CA ASP A 169 15.92 -15.36 6.66
C ASP A 169 16.88 -14.37 5.99
N SER A 170 18.06 -14.85 5.64
CA SER A 170 19.10 -14.03 5.00
C SER A 170 18.65 -13.40 3.68
N VAL A 171 17.67 -13.98 3.00
CA VAL A 171 17.10 -13.42 1.75
C VAL A 171 16.47 -12.03 1.95
N TYR A 172 16.02 -11.73 3.16
CA TYR A 172 15.42 -10.43 3.51
C TYR A 172 16.45 -9.41 4.03
N GLN A 173 17.74 -9.73 3.98
CA GLN A 173 18.76 -8.80 4.44
C GLN A 173 18.82 -7.56 3.56
N GLY A 174 18.63 -6.38 4.15
CA GLY A 174 18.61 -5.10 3.43
C GLY A 174 17.27 -4.77 2.75
N ASN A 175 16.34 -5.73 2.68
CA ASN A 175 14.99 -5.53 2.14
C ASN A 175 13.96 -6.33 2.95
N PRO A 176 13.62 -5.89 4.18
CA PRO A 176 12.63 -6.56 5.01
C PRO A 176 11.24 -6.49 4.37
N LEU A 177 10.36 -7.41 4.73
CA LEU A 177 8.94 -7.28 4.45
C LEU A 177 8.23 -6.84 5.74
N VAL A 178 7.60 -5.69 5.67
CA VAL A 178 6.79 -5.12 6.74
C VAL A 178 5.37 -4.99 6.22
N ASN A 179 4.57 -6.02 6.44
CA ASN A 179 3.17 -6.02 6.01
C ASN A 179 2.30 -5.73 7.21
N ALA A 180 1.61 -4.60 7.17
CA ALA A 180 0.65 -4.21 8.17
C ALA A 180 -0.77 -4.50 7.67
N LEU A 181 -1.61 -5.04 8.54
CA LEU A 181 -3.03 -5.28 8.31
C LEU A 181 -3.83 -4.54 9.37
N SER A 182 -4.89 -3.86 8.95
CA SER A 182 -5.89 -3.31 9.87
C SER A 182 -7.26 -3.88 9.56
N ILE A 183 -8.02 -4.09 10.61
CA ILE A 183 -9.40 -4.55 10.57
C ILE A 183 -10.28 -3.48 11.19
N GLY A 184 -11.43 -3.23 10.58
CA GLY A 184 -12.46 -2.35 11.12
C GLY A 184 -13.83 -3.01 11.06
N SER A 185 -14.76 -2.47 11.83
CA SER A 185 -16.16 -2.86 11.81
C SER A 185 -17.06 -1.67 11.57
N MET A 186 -18.19 -1.90 10.91
CA MET A 186 -19.19 -0.88 10.63
C MET A 186 -20.57 -1.51 10.42
N LYS A 187 -21.61 -0.70 10.46
CA LYS A 187 -22.90 -1.08 9.93
C LYS A 187 -22.89 -0.94 8.41
N HIS A 188 -23.77 -1.68 7.72
CA HIS A 188 -23.89 -1.57 6.25
C HIS A 188 -24.19 -0.13 5.80
N GLU A 189 -25.01 0.60 6.57
CA GLU A 189 -25.42 1.98 6.28
C GLU A 189 -24.28 3.01 6.39
N ASP A 190 -23.19 2.67 7.11
CA ASP A 190 -22.05 3.55 7.32
C ASP A 190 -21.02 3.44 6.17
N LEU A 191 -21.20 2.51 5.23
CA LEU A 191 -20.27 2.28 4.14
C LEU A 191 -20.06 3.53 3.27
N GLN A 192 -18.82 3.97 3.16
CA GLN A 192 -18.40 5.08 2.32
C GLN A 192 -17.51 4.56 1.18
N LEU A 193 -17.72 5.08 -0.02
CA LEU A 193 -16.91 4.80 -1.19
C LEU A 193 -16.16 6.06 -1.64
N ALA A 194 -15.00 5.87 -2.29
CA ALA A 194 -14.13 6.97 -2.74
C ALA A 194 -14.69 7.67 -3.99
N LYS A 195 -15.84 8.34 -3.86
CA LYS A 195 -16.48 9.08 -4.97
C LYS A 195 -17.16 10.35 -4.48
N ALA A 196 -17.14 11.40 -5.31
CA ALA A 196 -18.04 12.53 -5.21
C ALA A 196 -19.39 12.13 -5.84
N SER A 197 -20.43 11.96 -5.02
CA SER A 197 -21.70 11.37 -5.44
C SER A 197 -22.70 12.39 -5.97
N ASN A 198 -22.59 13.65 -5.55
CA ASN A 198 -23.59 14.66 -5.83
C ASN A 198 -22.97 15.94 -6.43
N PRO A 199 -23.69 16.61 -7.36
CA PRO A 199 -23.32 17.96 -7.75
C PRO A 199 -23.31 18.90 -6.53
N GLY A 200 -22.22 19.61 -6.33
CA GLY A 200 -22.03 20.51 -5.18
C GLY A 200 -21.26 19.91 -4.01
N ASP A 201 -20.87 18.64 -4.06
CA ASP A 201 -19.94 18.07 -3.09
C ASP A 201 -18.63 18.85 -3.07
N LEU A 202 -18.09 19.12 -1.88
CA LEU A 202 -16.88 19.87 -1.70
C LEU A 202 -15.68 18.93 -1.50
N VAL A 203 -14.58 19.21 -2.20
CA VAL A 203 -13.29 18.57 -1.94
C VAL A 203 -12.51 19.41 -0.93
N ILE A 204 -12.29 18.85 0.27
CA ILE A 204 -11.60 19.53 1.35
C ILE A 204 -10.26 18.86 1.60
N LEU A 205 -9.17 19.61 1.43
CA LEU A 205 -7.83 19.19 1.82
C LEU A 205 -7.51 19.74 3.21
N PHE A 206 -7.19 18.85 4.14
CA PHE A 206 -6.82 19.23 5.49
C PHE A 206 -5.64 18.39 6.00
N GLY A 207 -4.94 18.91 7.00
CA GLY A 207 -3.78 18.27 7.61
C GLY A 207 -2.58 19.19 7.70
N ALA A 208 -1.46 18.65 8.14
CA ALA A 208 -0.19 19.37 8.20
C ALA A 208 0.37 19.63 6.79
N ARG A 209 1.17 20.68 6.65
CA ARG A 209 1.93 20.92 5.43
C ARG A 209 2.94 19.80 5.23
N THR A 210 2.95 19.23 4.03
CA THR A 210 3.96 18.26 3.61
C THR A 210 5.09 18.97 2.88
N GLY A 211 6.33 18.50 3.08
CA GLY A 211 7.49 18.96 2.32
C GLY A 211 7.62 18.21 0.98
N ALA A 212 8.63 18.58 0.22
CA ALA A 212 8.95 17.96 -1.07
C ALA A 212 9.74 16.63 -0.94
N VAL A 213 9.98 16.16 0.27
CA VAL A 213 10.88 15.05 0.56
C VAL A 213 10.37 13.67 0.06
N GLY A 214 9.10 13.53 -0.25
CA GLY A 214 8.52 12.28 -0.76
C GLY A 214 8.34 12.22 -2.29
N ILE A 215 8.76 13.23 -3.01
CA ILE A 215 8.60 13.28 -4.48
C ILE A 215 9.43 12.18 -5.14
N GLY A 216 8.75 11.28 -5.85
CA GLY A 216 9.36 10.14 -6.52
C GLY A 216 9.71 8.98 -5.58
N GLY A 217 9.53 9.13 -4.27
CA GLY A 217 9.89 8.12 -3.28
C GLY A 217 9.20 6.77 -3.50
N VAL A 218 7.93 6.76 -3.81
CA VAL A 218 7.15 5.53 -4.06
C VAL A 218 7.69 4.76 -5.26
N SER A 219 7.99 5.41 -6.37
CA SER A 219 8.50 4.73 -7.57
C SER A 219 9.94 4.26 -7.41
N VAL A 220 10.77 5.01 -6.69
CA VAL A 220 12.17 4.63 -6.44
C VAL A 220 12.25 3.50 -5.39
N LEU A 221 11.41 3.56 -4.37
CA LEU A 221 11.50 2.67 -3.21
C LEU A 221 10.67 1.37 -3.34
N ALA A 222 9.72 1.30 -4.25
CA ALA A 222 8.87 0.13 -4.43
C ALA A 222 9.17 -0.71 -5.68
N SER A 223 9.99 -0.23 -6.59
CA SER A 223 10.16 -0.82 -7.93
C SER A 223 11.59 -1.24 -8.27
N GLU A 224 12.56 -1.11 -7.37
CA GLU A 224 13.93 -1.60 -7.56
C GLU A 224 14.12 -3.00 -6.99
#